data_d1d3d793e577426dfcc39ceca785bd68
#
_entry.id   d1d3d793e577426dfcc39ceca785bd68
#
_cell.length_a   1.000
_cell.length_b   1.000
_cell.length_c   1.000
_cell.angle_alpha   90.00
_cell.angle_beta   90.00
_cell.angle_gamma   90.00
#
_symmetry.space_group_name_H-M   'P 1'
#
loop_
_entity.id
_entity.type
_entity.pdbx_description
1 polymer ?
#
loop_
_entity_poly.entity_id
_entity_poly.type
_entity_poly.pdbx_seq_one_letter_code
_entity_poly.pdbx_strand_id
1 'polypeptide(L)'
;MRRHAMTALAAAAVLLGSMTVQGAVTGAAPVKGQLPLLITNAGQGPGAKMARLLVQRSGAVTDFDYNAEPRPADLQKRPYKTVMVVLGSTAKGLGASGITIDQEIERLNAMIAEARKLKLQVVAVLLEGKARRGKPGGSDERCIDAVAPFAQYLVVKKDGNADGRFDAIAKKTGAPLTLIDDAMDLGEVVKRMYGK
;
A
#
# COMPACT_ATOMS: atom_id res chain seq x y z
N MET A 1 -30.97 39.84 64.04
CA MET A 1 -29.80 39.12 63.56
C MET A 1 -30.24 37.96 62.67
N ARG A 2 -30.23 38.11 61.35
CA ARG A 2 -30.59 37.04 60.39
C ARG A 2 -29.32 36.69 59.59
N ARG A 3 -28.84 35.47 59.78
CA ARG A 3 -27.69 34.91 59.08
C ARG A 3 -28.15 34.38 57.72
N HIS A 4 -27.65 34.91 56.64
CA HIS A 4 -27.87 34.38 55.27
C HIS A 4 -26.83 33.30 55.00
N ALA A 5 -27.31 32.08 54.82
CA ALA A 5 -26.48 30.99 54.35
C ALA A 5 -26.36 31.08 52.79
N MET A 6 -25.15 31.32 52.30
CA MET A 6 -24.83 31.23 50.86
C MET A 6 -24.55 29.76 50.52
N THR A 7 -25.42 29.16 49.73
CA THR A 7 -25.18 27.83 49.13
C THR A 7 -24.34 27.99 47.91
N ALA A 8 -23.13 27.47 47.96
CA ALA A 8 -22.23 27.41 46.81
C ALA A 8 -22.61 26.23 45.91
N LEU A 9 -23.02 26.51 44.68
CA LEU A 9 -23.31 25.51 43.65
C LEU A 9 -22.02 25.16 42.95
N ALA A 10 -21.47 23.98 43.21
CA ALA A 10 -20.29 23.46 42.50
C ALA A 10 -20.70 22.94 41.10
N ALA A 11 -20.34 23.65 40.06
CA ALA A 11 -20.53 23.16 38.68
C ALA A 11 -19.42 22.14 38.36
N ALA A 12 -19.81 20.87 38.25
CA ALA A 12 -18.93 19.81 37.75
C ALA A 12 -18.83 19.95 36.23
N ALA A 13 -17.67 20.43 35.75
CA ALA A 13 -17.33 20.44 34.33
C ALA A 13 -16.99 18.99 33.90
N VAL A 14 -17.88 18.37 33.14
CA VAL A 14 -17.61 17.09 32.48
C VAL A 14 -16.67 17.37 31.31
N LEU A 15 -15.39 17.06 31.48
CA LEU A 15 -14.40 17.01 30.41
C LEU A 15 -14.73 15.82 29.50
N LEU A 16 -15.49 16.06 28.44
CA LEU A 16 -15.59 15.18 27.29
C LEU A 16 -14.22 15.11 26.61
N GLY A 17 -13.40 14.15 27.05
CA GLY A 17 -12.16 13.82 26.36
C GLY A 17 -12.51 13.39 24.95
N SER A 18 -12.17 14.21 23.97
CA SER A 18 -12.19 13.83 22.55
C SER A 18 -11.27 12.65 22.38
N MET A 19 -11.82 11.41 22.32
CA MET A 19 -11.10 10.25 21.83
C MET A 19 -10.75 10.54 20.36
N THR A 20 -9.57 11.03 20.12
CA THR A 20 -8.98 11.00 18.77
C THR A 20 -8.84 9.53 18.42
N VAL A 21 -9.71 9.03 17.56
CA VAL A 21 -9.52 7.75 16.88
C VAL A 21 -8.19 7.87 16.18
N GLN A 22 -7.16 7.27 16.76
CA GLN A 22 -5.84 7.22 16.19
C GLN A 22 -5.96 6.41 14.90
N GLY A 23 -5.74 7.08 13.77
CA GLY A 23 -6.14 6.56 12.47
C GLY A 23 -5.53 5.20 12.16
N ALA A 24 -6.27 4.42 11.41
CA ALA A 24 -5.95 3.12 10.85
C ALA A 24 -4.63 3.08 10.03
N VAL A 25 -3.97 4.22 9.88
CA VAL A 25 -2.72 4.41 9.12
C VAL A 25 -1.63 4.91 10.06
N THR A 26 -0.55 4.14 10.19
CA THR A 26 0.60 4.43 11.09
C THR A 26 1.93 4.29 10.35
N GLY A 27 3.05 4.61 11.02
CA GLY A 27 4.39 4.59 10.42
C GLY A 27 4.72 5.89 9.70
N ALA A 28 5.46 5.81 8.60
CA ALA A 28 5.85 7.00 7.85
C ALA A 28 4.64 7.66 7.18
N ALA A 29 4.68 8.99 7.05
CA ALA A 29 3.69 9.73 6.28
C ALA A 29 3.72 9.28 4.81
N PRO A 30 2.54 9.21 4.14
CA PRO A 30 2.48 8.86 2.72
C PRO A 30 3.34 9.77 1.85
N VAL A 31 4.11 9.17 0.96
CA VAL A 31 4.94 9.88 -0.01
C VAL A 31 4.06 10.48 -1.09
N LYS A 32 4.38 11.70 -1.54
CA LYS A 32 3.66 12.35 -2.63
C LYS A 32 3.74 11.52 -3.90
N GLY A 33 2.59 11.12 -4.43
CA GLY A 33 2.46 10.39 -5.69
C GLY A 33 2.49 11.34 -6.89
N GLN A 34 2.85 10.79 -8.05
CA GLN A 34 2.88 11.49 -9.32
C GLN A 34 1.96 10.80 -10.32
N LEU A 35 1.32 11.57 -11.19
CA LEU A 35 0.41 11.06 -12.22
C LEU A 35 1.04 11.17 -13.62
N PRO A 36 0.68 10.31 -14.54
CA PRO A 36 -0.28 9.20 -14.48
C PRO A 36 0.21 8.00 -13.64
N LEU A 37 -0.74 7.27 -13.02
CA LEU A 37 -0.50 6.09 -12.21
C LEU A 37 -0.80 4.82 -13.00
N LEU A 38 0.09 3.81 -12.96
CA LEU A 38 -0.21 2.44 -13.36
C LEU A 38 -0.38 1.57 -12.12
N ILE A 39 -1.46 0.78 -12.06
CA ILE A 39 -1.70 -0.23 -11.01
C ILE A 39 -1.50 -1.61 -11.61
N THR A 40 -0.72 -2.46 -10.95
CA THR A 40 -0.41 -3.82 -11.42
C THR A 40 -0.26 -4.83 -10.28
N ASN A 41 -0.13 -6.10 -10.67
CA ASN A 41 0.10 -7.24 -9.77
C ASN A 41 1.58 -7.64 -9.67
N ALA A 42 1.89 -8.25 -8.52
CA ALA A 42 3.02 -9.16 -8.37
C ALA A 42 2.50 -10.48 -7.78
N GLY A 43 2.39 -11.53 -8.63
CA GLY A 43 1.95 -12.88 -8.23
C GLY A 43 0.52 -13.25 -8.62
N GLN A 44 -0.15 -12.43 -9.42
CA GLN A 44 -1.50 -12.68 -9.96
C GLN A 44 -2.59 -12.90 -8.90
N GLY A 45 -2.41 -12.30 -7.71
CA GLY A 45 -3.41 -12.29 -6.65
C GLY A 45 -4.53 -11.27 -6.90
N PRO A 46 -5.64 -11.33 -6.13
CA PRO A 46 -6.77 -10.42 -6.28
C PRO A 46 -6.51 -9.00 -5.78
N GLY A 47 -5.43 -8.78 -5.02
CA GLY A 47 -5.13 -7.52 -4.34
C GLY A 47 -5.08 -6.32 -5.28
N ALA A 48 -4.55 -6.46 -6.51
CA ALA A 48 -4.46 -5.32 -7.43
C ALA A 48 -5.83 -4.88 -7.99
N LYS A 49 -6.78 -5.81 -8.16
CA LYS A 49 -8.17 -5.45 -8.49
C LYS A 49 -8.82 -4.69 -7.34
N MET A 50 -8.53 -5.10 -6.11
CA MET A 50 -8.97 -4.38 -4.91
C MET A 50 -8.35 -2.99 -4.85
N ALA A 51 -7.03 -2.87 -5.02
CA ALA A 51 -6.34 -1.57 -5.05
C ALA A 51 -6.93 -0.62 -6.10
N ARG A 52 -7.19 -1.12 -7.32
CA ARG A 52 -7.87 -0.35 -8.38
C ARG A 52 -9.18 0.26 -7.89
N LEU A 53 -10.04 -0.56 -7.26
CA LEU A 53 -11.34 -0.08 -6.75
C LEU A 53 -11.17 0.95 -5.63
N LEU A 54 -10.21 0.76 -4.73
CA LEU A 54 -9.93 1.68 -3.64
C LEU A 54 -9.36 3.01 -4.13
N VAL A 55 -8.46 2.98 -5.12
CA VAL A 55 -7.95 4.17 -5.81
C VAL A 55 -9.11 4.94 -6.46
N GLN A 56 -9.96 4.25 -7.22
CA GLN A 56 -11.12 4.85 -7.86
C GLN A 56 -12.08 5.48 -6.84
N ARG A 57 -12.41 4.76 -5.76
CA ARG A 57 -13.30 5.23 -4.69
C ARG A 57 -12.72 6.37 -3.88
N SER A 58 -11.41 6.50 -3.81
CA SER A 58 -10.77 7.61 -3.09
C SER A 58 -11.13 8.98 -3.68
N GLY A 59 -11.43 9.02 -4.98
CA GLY A 59 -11.69 10.26 -5.73
C GLY A 59 -10.45 11.14 -5.92
N ALA A 60 -9.31 10.76 -5.33
CA ALA A 60 -8.08 11.56 -5.37
C ALA A 60 -7.28 11.38 -6.67
N VAL A 61 -7.50 10.28 -7.38
CA VAL A 61 -6.80 9.92 -8.61
C VAL A 61 -7.81 9.62 -9.71
N THR A 62 -7.80 10.42 -10.76
CA THR A 62 -8.63 10.21 -11.96
C THR A 62 -7.81 9.75 -13.15
N ASP A 63 -6.49 9.97 -13.11
CA ASP A 63 -5.56 9.70 -14.19
C ASP A 63 -4.72 8.43 -13.86
N PHE A 64 -5.35 7.25 -14.02
CA PHE A 64 -4.69 5.97 -13.80
C PHE A 64 -5.17 4.88 -14.75
N ASP A 65 -4.28 3.90 -14.98
CA ASP A 65 -4.58 2.67 -15.69
C ASP A 65 -4.41 1.46 -14.77
N TYR A 66 -5.07 0.38 -15.14
CA TYR A 66 -4.89 -0.94 -14.54
C TYR A 66 -4.48 -1.94 -15.62
N ASN A 67 -3.31 -2.55 -15.44
CA ASN A 67 -2.86 -3.69 -16.22
C ASN A 67 -2.34 -4.76 -15.27
N ALA A 68 -2.96 -5.95 -15.28
CA ALA A 68 -2.57 -7.03 -14.37
C ALA A 68 -1.18 -7.58 -14.68
N GLU A 69 -0.77 -7.59 -15.95
CA GLU A 69 0.44 -8.25 -16.44
C GLU A 69 1.23 -7.37 -17.41
N PRO A 70 1.65 -6.15 -17.01
CA PRO A 70 2.40 -5.30 -17.92
C PRO A 70 3.75 -5.92 -18.25
N ARG A 71 4.10 -5.87 -19.52
CA ARG A 71 5.45 -6.10 -20.03
C ARG A 71 6.25 -4.80 -19.98
N PRO A 72 7.58 -4.82 -20.05
CA PRO A 72 8.38 -3.59 -20.06
C PRO A 72 7.90 -2.54 -21.07
N ALA A 73 7.55 -2.96 -22.30
CA ALA A 73 7.04 -2.05 -23.33
C ALA A 73 5.72 -1.36 -22.97
N ASP A 74 4.90 -1.96 -22.10
CA ASP A 74 3.63 -1.36 -21.68
C ASP A 74 3.84 -0.12 -20.81
N LEU A 75 4.97 -0.04 -20.08
CA LEU A 75 5.33 1.12 -19.29
C LEU A 75 5.67 2.35 -20.15
N GLN A 76 5.96 2.14 -21.43
CA GLN A 76 6.29 3.20 -22.38
C GLN A 76 5.08 3.68 -23.18
N LYS A 77 3.95 2.95 -23.16
CA LYS A 77 2.73 3.31 -23.92
C LYS A 77 2.11 4.62 -23.47
N ARG A 78 2.43 5.03 -22.24
CA ARG A 78 1.94 6.25 -21.64
C ARG A 78 3.03 6.85 -20.74
N PRO A 79 3.14 8.16 -20.55
CA PRO A 79 4.19 8.78 -19.73
C PRO A 79 3.91 8.63 -18.24
N TYR A 80 3.73 7.38 -17.76
CA TYR A 80 3.54 7.08 -16.35
C TYR A 80 4.60 7.75 -15.49
N LYS A 81 4.22 8.11 -14.27
CA LYS A 81 5.12 8.66 -13.25
C LYS A 81 5.20 7.76 -12.02
N THR A 82 4.12 7.03 -11.74
CA THR A 82 4.07 6.08 -10.63
C THR A 82 3.59 4.72 -11.12
N VAL A 83 4.20 3.66 -10.63
CA VAL A 83 3.68 2.29 -10.74
C VAL A 83 3.41 1.74 -9.35
N MET A 84 2.16 1.42 -9.06
CA MET A 84 1.72 0.75 -7.83
C MET A 84 1.68 -0.75 -8.10
N VAL A 85 2.55 -1.50 -7.44
CA VAL A 85 2.68 -2.94 -7.58
C VAL A 85 2.11 -3.61 -6.35
N VAL A 86 0.99 -4.29 -6.50
CA VAL A 86 0.31 -4.97 -5.40
C VAL A 86 0.83 -6.39 -5.26
N LEU A 87 1.43 -6.66 -4.11
CA LEU A 87 2.10 -7.90 -3.77
C LEU A 87 1.09 -8.97 -3.34
N GLY A 88 1.24 -10.17 -3.87
CA GLY A 88 0.48 -11.33 -3.46
C GLY A 88 0.30 -12.34 -4.59
N SER A 89 0.75 -13.57 -4.35
CA SER A 89 0.68 -14.66 -5.31
C SER A 89 -0.46 -15.62 -5.00
N THR A 90 -1.11 -16.13 -6.04
CA THR A 90 -2.07 -17.24 -5.91
C THR A 90 -1.87 -18.28 -6.99
N ALA A 91 -1.92 -19.55 -6.62
CA ALA A 91 -1.87 -20.64 -7.59
C ALA A 91 -3.01 -20.55 -8.63
N LYS A 92 -4.21 -20.13 -8.18
CA LYS A 92 -5.36 -19.91 -9.08
C LYS A 92 -5.09 -18.76 -10.06
N GLY A 93 -4.50 -17.67 -9.61
CA GLY A 93 -4.18 -16.53 -10.48
C GLY A 93 -3.11 -16.87 -11.49
N LEU A 94 -2.00 -17.48 -11.07
CA LEU A 94 -0.93 -17.94 -11.94
C LEU A 94 -1.46 -18.94 -12.99
N GLY A 95 -2.28 -19.93 -12.56
CA GLY A 95 -2.89 -20.88 -13.46
C GLY A 95 -3.86 -20.23 -14.45
N ALA A 96 -4.65 -19.24 -14.03
CA ALA A 96 -5.55 -18.50 -14.92
C ALA A 96 -4.79 -17.66 -15.96
N SER A 97 -3.60 -17.15 -15.61
CA SER A 97 -2.71 -16.45 -16.54
C SER A 97 -1.86 -17.40 -17.39
N GLY A 98 -1.91 -18.70 -17.14
CA GLY A 98 -1.14 -19.71 -17.87
C GLY A 98 0.38 -19.62 -17.62
N ILE A 99 0.81 -19.08 -16.47
CA ILE A 99 2.21 -18.87 -16.14
C ILE A 99 2.63 -19.58 -14.85
N THR A 100 3.91 -19.90 -14.76
CA THR A 100 4.54 -20.39 -13.54
C THR A 100 4.99 -19.22 -12.66
N ILE A 101 5.32 -19.51 -11.39
CA ILE A 101 5.92 -18.49 -10.52
C ILE A 101 7.27 -18.01 -11.05
N ASP A 102 8.06 -18.86 -11.70
CA ASP A 102 9.35 -18.47 -12.28
C ASP A 102 9.17 -17.45 -13.39
N GLN A 103 8.23 -17.70 -14.30
CA GLN A 103 7.87 -16.75 -15.37
C GLN A 103 7.33 -15.42 -14.81
N GLU A 104 6.55 -15.48 -13.72
CA GLU A 104 6.08 -14.27 -13.05
C GLU A 104 7.25 -13.48 -12.46
N ILE A 105 8.22 -14.13 -11.81
CA ILE A 105 9.40 -13.45 -11.27
C ILE A 105 10.24 -12.84 -12.39
N GLU A 106 10.43 -13.52 -13.51
CA GLU A 106 11.11 -12.97 -14.69
C GLU A 106 10.40 -11.72 -15.21
N ARG A 107 9.06 -11.76 -15.34
CA ARG A 107 8.24 -10.61 -15.73
C ARG A 107 8.40 -9.44 -14.76
N LEU A 108 8.34 -9.71 -13.45
CA LEU A 108 8.50 -8.68 -12.41
C LEU A 108 9.87 -8.03 -12.46
N ASN A 109 10.93 -8.82 -12.56
CA ASN A 109 12.28 -8.31 -12.65
C ASN A 109 12.46 -7.42 -13.89
N ALA A 110 11.95 -7.83 -15.05
CA ALA A 110 12.01 -7.05 -16.28
C ALA A 110 11.19 -5.75 -16.17
N MET A 111 10.00 -5.81 -15.59
CA MET A 111 9.15 -4.65 -15.35
C MET A 111 9.78 -3.64 -14.38
N ILE A 112 10.35 -4.11 -13.28
CA ILE A 112 11.04 -3.25 -12.30
C ILE A 112 12.29 -2.62 -12.90
N ALA A 113 13.07 -3.37 -13.69
CA ALA A 113 14.23 -2.82 -14.39
C ALA A 113 13.82 -1.68 -15.34
N GLU A 114 12.74 -1.85 -16.11
CA GLU A 114 12.24 -0.80 -16.99
C GLU A 114 11.66 0.38 -16.22
N ALA A 115 10.89 0.15 -15.13
CA ALA A 115 10.38 1.21 -14.28
C ALA A 115 11.53 2.09 -13.72
N ARG A 116 12.64 1.48 -13.31
CA ARG A 116 13.84 2.19 -12.84
C ARG A 116 14.50 3.00 -13.94
N LYS A 117 14.65 2.42 -15.15
CA LYS A 117 15.20 3.09 -16.33
C LYS A 117 14.36 4.33 -16.69
N LEU A 118 13.04 4.21 -16.63
CA LEU A 118 12.10 5.30 -16.87
C LEU A 118 11.95 6.26 -15.68
N LYS A 119 12.65 6.01 -14.56
CA LYS A 119 12.57 6.79 -13.31
C LYS A 119 11.16 6.90 -12.74
N LEU A 120 10.37 5.84 -12.90
CA LEU A 120 9.03 5.78 -12.31
C LEU A 120 9.15 5.60 -10.78
N GLN A 121 8.25 6.24 -10.05
CA GLN A 121 8.07 5.98 -8.63
C GLN A 121 7.41 4.60 -8.45
N VAL A 122 8.13 3.64 -7.89
CA VAL A 122 7.58 2.31 -7.55
C VAL A 122 7.00 2.35 -6.16
N VAL A 123 5.71 2.02 -6.03
CA VAL A 123 5.00 1.87 -4.76
C VAL A 123 4.64 0.41 -4.59
N ALA A 124 5.22 -0.27 -3.62
CA ALA A 124 4.88 -1.66 -3.31
C ALA A 124 3.79 -1.70 -2.23
N VAL A 125 2.74 -2.47 -2.47
CA VAL A 125 1.54 -2.51 -1.61
C VAL A 125 1.20 -3.95 -1.24
N LEU A 126 1.14 -4.28 0.06
CA LEU A 126 0.65 -5.56 0.56
C LEU A 126 -0.70 -5.38 1.25
N LEU A 127 -1.82 -5.55 0.51
CA LEU A 127 -3.17 -5.32 1.01
C LEU A 127 -3.76 -6.49 1.78
N GLU A 128 -3.44 -7.71 1.37
CA GLU A 128 -4.03 -8.92 1.95
C GLU A 128 -3.24 -9.40 3.19
N GLY A 129 -2.19 -8.66 3.57
CA GLY A 129 -1.42 -8.87 4.79
C GLY A 129 -0.89 -10.30 4.94
N LYS A 130 -1.11 -10.88 6.10
CA LYS A 130 -0.69 -12.25 6.45
C LYS A 130 -1.12 -13.31 5.43
N ALA A 131 -2.25 -13.14 4.74
CA ALA A 131 -2.74 -14.08 3.73
C ALA A 131 -1.82 -14.15 2.48
N ARG A 132 -0.93 -13.18 2.29
CA ARG A 132 0.08 -13.12 1.22
C ARG A 132 1.49 -13.12 1.79
N ARG A 133 1.67 -13.87 2.84
CA ARG A 133 2.97 -14.19 3.43
C ARG A 133 3.11 -15.71 3.48
N GLY A 134 4.31 -16.21 3.35
CA GLY A 134 4.57 -17.64 3.28
C GLY A 134 5.94 -18.03 3.83
N LYS A 135 6.36 -19.23 3.49
CA LYS A 135 7.72 -19.70 3.82
C LYS A 135 8.75 -19.00 2.92
N PRO A 136 9.97 -18.75 3.43
CA PRO A 136 11.07 -18.25 2.60
C PRO A 136 11.20 -19.08 1.30
N GLY A 137 11.33 -18.39 0.16
CA GLY A 137 11.35 -19.01 -1.16
C GLY A 137 9.99 -19.43 -1.73
N GLY A 138 8.90 -19.29 -0.98
CA GLY A 138 7.54 -19.46 -1.48
C GLY A 138 7.14 -18.35 -2.47
N SER A 139 6.07 -18.58 -3.22
CA SER A 139 5.66 -17.68 -4.31
C SER A 139 5.38 -16.24 -3.85
N ASP A 140 4.69 -16.06 -2.71
CA ASP A 140 4.44 -14.73 -2.15
C ASP A 140 5.75 -14.02 -1.79
N GLU A 141 6.64 -14.72 -1.07
CA GLU A 141 7.91 -14.15 -0.62
C GLU A 141 8.84 -13.80 -1.79
N ARG A 142 8.85 -14.63 -2.85
CA ARG A 142 9.59 -14.35 -4.08
C ARG A 142 9.06 -13.10 -4.81
N CYS A 143 7.74 -12.89 -4.82
CA CYS A 143 7.15 -11.67 -5.37
C CYS A 143 7.53 -10.44 -4.53
N ILE A 144 7.56 -10.56 -3.19
CA ILE A 144 8.03 -9.51 -2.31
C ILE A 144 9.50 -9.17 -2.61
N ASP A 145 10.37 -10.19 -2.74
CA ASP A 145 11.79 -10.01 -3.06
C ASP A 145 12.05 -9.35 -4.41
N ALA A 146 11.22 -9.66 -5.40
CA ALA A 146 11.35 -9.09 -6.74
C ALA A 146 10.94 -7.61 -6.81
N VAL A 147 10.14 -7.11 -5.87
CA VAL A 147 9.54 -5.76 -5.96
C VAL A 147 9.91 -4.85 -4.80
N ALA A 148 9.67 -5.28 -3.56
CA ALA A 148 9.74 -4.40 -2.39
C ALA A 148 11.13 -3.76 -2.16
N PRO A 149 12.26 -4.44 -2.41
CA PRO A 149 13.59 -3.82 -2.29
C PRO A 149 13.87 -2.69 -3.27
N PHE A 150 13.07 -2.55 -4.31
CA PHE A 150 13.22 -1.52 -5.36
C PHE A 150 12.17 -0.42 -5.27
N ALA A 151 11.24 -0.52 -4.33
CA ALA A 151 10.20 0.47 -4.14
C ALA A 151 10.74 1.73 -3.44
N GLN A 152 10.22 2.90 -3.86
CA GLN A 152 10.46 4.18 -3.19
C GLN A 152 9.43 4.44 -2.09
N TYR A 153 8.40 3.61 -1.99
CA TYR A 153 7.41 3.68 -0.94
C TYR A 153 6.75 2.32 -0.70
N LEU A 154 6.54 1.98 0.56
CA LEU A 154 5.94 0.73 1.01
C LEU A 154 4.63 1.02 1.75
N VAL A 155 3.54 0.36 1.36
CA VAL A 155 2.25 0.37 2.07
C VAL A 155 1.90 -1.07 2.42
N VAL A 156 1.82 -1.38 3.70
CA VAL A 156 1.72 -2.77 4.15
C VAL A 156 0.65 -2.92 5.21
N LYS A 157 -0.23 -3.89 5.04
CA LYS A 157 -1.16 -4.27 6.10
C LYS A 157 -0.38 -4.86 7.28
N LYS A 158 -0.63 -4.37 8.50
CA LYS A 158 0.17 -4.64 9.71
C LYS A 158 0.43 -6.12 9.97
N ASP A 159 -0.60 -6.95 9.83
CA ASP A 159 -0.46 -8.38 10.04
C ASP A 159 0.47 -9.08 9.02
N GLY A 160 0.70 -8.46 7.86
CA GLY A 160 1.68 -8.90 6.86
C GLY A 160 3.12 -8.52 7.18
N ASN A 161 3.33 -7.66 8.18
CA ASN A 161 4.65 -7.24 8.67
C ASN A 161 4.93 -7.71 10.11
N ALA A 162 4.21 -8.70 10.62
CA ALA A 162 4.34 -9.17 11.99
C ALA A 162 5.75 -9.70 12.33
N ASP A 163 6.51 -10.13 11.34
CA ASP A 163 7.90 -10.59 11.46
C ASP A 163 8.94 -9.47 11.25
N GLY A 164 8.51 -8.22 11.01
CA GLY A 164 9.39 -7.07 10.79
C GLY A 164 10.12 -7.08 9.44
N ARG A 165 9.72 -7.94 8.49
CA ARG A 165 10.40 -8.04 7.19
C ARG A 165 10.37 -6.73 6.41
N PHE A 166 9.22 -6.05 6.36
CA PHE A 166 9.10 -4.77 5.65
C PHE A 166 9.81 -3.63 6.38
N ASP A 167 9.92 -3.69 7.72
CA ASP A 167 10.79 -2.77 8.47
C ASP A 167 12.26 -2.96 8.08
N ALA A 168 12.72 -4.22 7.95
CA ALA A 168 14.06 -4.51 7.51
C ALA A 168 14.34 -4.02 6.07
N ILE A 169 13.37 -4.21 5.15
CA ILE A 169 13.46 -3.70 3.78
C ILE A 169 13.50 -2.17 3.79
N ALA A 170 12.58 -1.50 4.50
CA ALA A 170 12.52 -0.05 4.63
C ALA A 170 13.83 0.52 5.18
N LYS A 171 14.37 -0.06 6.24
CA LYS A 171 15.66 0.33 6.83
C LYS A 171 16.82 0.19 5.84
N LYS A 172 16.86 -0.91 5.09
CA LYS A 172 17.93 -1.19 4.12
C LYS A 172 17.89 -0.26 2.91
N THR A 173 16.68 0.07 2.44
CA THR A 173 16.49 0.85 1.19
C THR A 173 16.31 2.34 1.43
N GLY A 174 15.97 2.75 2.66
CA GLY A 174 15.54 4.10 2.98
C GLY A 174 14.11 4.42 2.53
N ALA A 175 13.36 3.46 2.00
CA ALA A 175 11.98 3.66 1.57
C ALA A 175 11.06 3.87 2.79
N PRO A 176 10.25 4.93 2.83
CA PRO A 176 9.24 5.09 3.85
C PRO A 176 8.25 3.90 3.87
N LEU A 177 7.86 3.47 5.07
CA LEU A 177 6.90 2.40 5.29
C LEU A 177 5.68 2.94 6.02
N THR A 178 4.53 2.85 5.38
CA THR A 178 3.22 3.11 6.00
C THR A 178 2.53 1.79 6.30
N LEU A 179 2.05 1.63 7.52
CA LEU A 179 1.29 0.47 7.95
C LEU A 179 -0.20 0.82 8.02
N ILE A 180 -1.03 -0.06 7.46
CA ILE A 180 -2.49 0.04 7.47
C ILE A 180 -3.10 -1.11 8.27
N ASP A 181 -4.21 -0.86 8.96
CA ASP A 181 -4.92 -1.89 9.73
C ASP A 181 -5.79 -2.76 8.82
N ASP A 182 -6.47 -2.14 7.88
CA ASP A 182 -7.34 -2.80 6.91
C ASP A 182 -6.98 -2.41 5.46
N ALA A 183 -7.30 -3.29 4.51
CA ALA A 183 -7.08 -3.00 3.09
C ALA A 183 -7.82 -1.74 2.61
N MET A 184 -8.96 -1.42 3.22
CA MET A 184 -9.76 -0.22 2.90
C MET A 184 -9.02 1.07 3.20
N ASP A 185 -8.08 1.06 4.15
CA ASP A 185 -7.26 2.22 4.52
C ASP A 185 -6.32 2.68 3.40
N LEU A 186 -6.10 1.83 2.37
CA LEU A 186 -5.39 2.27 1.16
C LEU A 186 -6.06 3.51 0.54
N GLY A 187 -7.38 3.63 0.61
CA GLY A 187 -8.09 4.80 0.12
C GLY A 187 -7.63 6.10 0.79
N GLU A 188 -7.39 6.05 2.11
CA GLU A 188 -6.88 7.19 2.87
C GLU A 188 -5.40 7.48 2.53
N VAL A 189 -4.58 6.42 2.39
CA VAL A 189 -3.18 6.57 1.94
C VAL A 189 -3.14 7.25 0.57
N VAL A 190 -3.97 6.81 -0.38
CA VAL A 190 -4.05 7.38 -1.74
C VAL A 190 -4.49 8.84 -1.70
N LYS A 191 -5.46 9.21 -0.87
CA LYS A 191 -5.85 10.61 -0.68
C LYS A 191 -4.66 11.46 -0.20
N ARG A 192 -3.88 10.97 0.73
CA ARG A 192 -2.69 11.69 1.23
C ARG A 192 -1.55 11.74 0.21
N MET A 193 -1.39 10.69 -0.62
CA MET A 193 -0.39 10.66 -1.70
C MET A 193 -0.68 11.67 -2.80
N TYR A 194 -1.94 11.77 -3.22
CA TYR A 194 -2.37 12.55 -4.39
C TYR A 194 -3.31 13.70 -4.01
N GLY A 195 -3.67 13.78 -2.75
CA GLY A 195 -4.63 14.72 -2.23
C GLY A 195 -4.16 16.14 -2.33
N LYS A 196 -5.18 16.92 -2.41
CA LYS A 196 -5.16 18.36 -2.43
C LYS A 196 -5.21 18.86 -0.99
#